data_f23068444a06859b5bbe2f14dc582b8e
#
_entry.id   f23068444a06859b5bbe2f14dc582b8e
#
_cell.length_a   1.000
_cell.length_b   1.000
_cell.length_c   1.000
_cell.angle_alpha   90.00
_cell.angle_beta   90.00
_cell.angle_gamma   90.00
#
_symmetry.space_group_name_H-M   'P 1'
#
loop_
_entity.id
_entity.type
_entity.pdbx_description
1 polymer ?
#
loop_
_entity_poly.entity_id
_entity_poly.type
_entity_poly.pdbx_seq_one_letter_code
_entity_poly.pdbx_strand_id
1 'polypeptide(L)'
;MTPHEAFAEGRLAEAVALQEAAVADRPDDPAARLFLVELLAFAGELRGAADHLRQIDSDDPNWPASARSFRRLLRAEWRRSFADRRPVVLPGPAPRHARRRWPAIKALRDGRPEDAVRYTDAADAVTPEVSGFVDGRPFDGLRDADDRFASVLEVFFAGRYAWVPFEHLRRVTLRPALGPLDAAYRPARVRLATGDEFDGHVPLVYPGSHEADGVFAVGLETDRVCPDDGPIRCVGGKLLLVGDEGDEVPLAECRMIEVR
;
A
#
# COMPACT_ATOMS: atom_id res chain seq x y z
N MET A 1 -0.64 15.66 -25.01
CA MET A 1 -0.89 14.92 -23.77
C MET A 1 0.20 15.24 -22.77
N THR A 2 -0.16 15.58 -21.55
CA THR A 2 0.77 15.87 -20.45
C THR A 2 1.05 14.60 -19.63
N PRO A 3 2.15 14.55 -18.88
CA PRO A 3 2.41 13.43 -17.98
C PRO A 3 1.29 13.18 -16.95
N HIS A 4 0.63 14.24 -16.49
CA HIS A 4 -0.50 14.15 -15.56
C HIS A 4 -1.74 13.52 -16.23
N GLU A 5 -2.05 13.89 -17.48
CA GLU A 5 -3.14 13.28 -18.24
C GLU A 5 -2.87 11.79 -18.48
N ALA A 6 -1.65 11.44 -18.89
CA ALA A 6 -1.26 10.04 -19.09
C ALA A 6 -1.39 9.23 -17.80
N PHE A 7 -0.95 9.76 -16.66
CA PHE A 7 -1.09 9.12 -15.36
C PHE A 7 -2.56 8.93 -14.95
N ALA A 8 -3.37 9.98 -15.12
CA ALA A 8 -4.82 9.93 -14.80
C ALA A 8 -5.59 8.91 -15.64
N GLU A 9 -5.12 8.64 -16.86
CA GLU A 9 -5.68 7.62 -17.76
C GLU A 9 -5.09 6.21 -17.56
N GLY A 10 -4.26 6.00 -16.51
CA GLY A 10 -3.63 4.72 -16.22
C GLY A 10 -2.41 4.39 -17.08
N ARG A 11 -1.95 5.30 -17.94
CA ARG A 11 -0.79 5.10 -18.84
C ARG A 11 0.52 5.42 -18.14
N LEU A 12 0.85 4.62 -17.11
CA LEU A 12 1.97 4.89 -16.21
C LEU A 12 3.32 4.97 -16.94
N ALA A 13 3.62 4.01 -17.81
CA ALA A 13 4.88 4.00 -18.55
C ALA A 13 5.05 5.23 -19.45
N GLU A 14 3.95 5.68 -20.08
CA GLU A 14 3.96 6.89 -20.90
C GLU A 14 4.10 8.15 -20.04
N ALA A 15 3.43 8.20 -18.88
CA ALA A 15 3.58 9.30 -17.93
C ALA A 15 5.03 9.45 -17.46
N VAL A 16 5.71 8.33 -17.15
CA VAL A 16 7.14 8.30 -16.79
C VAL A 16 7.97 8.86 -17.93
N ALA A 17 7.84 8.33 -19.15
CA ALA A 17 8.63 8.77 -20.30
C ALA A 17 8.45 10.27 -20.62
N LEU A 18 7.22 10.77 -20.58
CA LEU A 18 6.93 12.19 -20.77
C LEU A 18 7.56 13.06 -19.67
N GLN A 19 7.53 12.59 -18.44
CA GLN A 19 8.09 13.32 -17.30
C GLN A 19 9.63 13.30 -17.31
N GLU A 20 10.26 12.21 -17.74
CA GLU A 20 11.70 12.14 -17.95
C GLU A 20 12.17 13.18 -18.98
N ALA A 21 11.44 13.29 -20.10
CA ALA A 21 11.72 14.31 -21.10
C ALA A 21 11.55 15.74 -20.53
N ALA A 22 10.51 15.98 -19.73
CA ALA A 22 10.29 17.27 -19.08
C ALA A 22 11.40 17.65 -18.10
N VAL A 23 11.95 16.66 -17.36
CA VAL A 23 13.08 16.86 -16.45
C VAL A 23 14.39 17.07 -17.23
N ALA A 24 14.57 16.41 -18.38
CA ALA A 24 15.73 16.63 -19.23
C ALA A 24 15.75 18.05 -19.83
N ASP A 25 14.58 18.57 -20.21
CA ASP A 25 14.44 19.94 -20.74
C ASP A 25 14.63 21.02 -19.65
N ARG A 26 14.25 20.72 -18.41
CA ARG A 26 14.33 21.64 -17.27
C ARG A 26 14.93 20.94 -16.04
N PRO A 27 16.25 20.68 -16.06
CA PRO A 27 16.91 19.87 -15.03
C PRO A 27 16.90 20.49 -13.63
N ASP A 28 16.76 21.80 -13.54
CA ASP A 28 16.74 22.56 -12.29
C ASP A 28 15.32 22.83 -11.75
N ASP A 29 14.26 22.28 -12.38
CA ASP A 29 12.89 22.40 -11.91
C ASP A 29 12.59 21.36 -10.82
N PRO A 30 12.52 21.76 -9.52
CA PRO A 30 12.31 20.84 -8.42
C PRO A 30 10.92 20.18 -8.46
N ALA A 31 9.89 20.88 -8.97
CA ALA A 31 8.55 20.35 -9.06
C ALA A 31 8.44 19.28 -10.15
N ALA A 32 9.04 19.52 -11.34
CA ALA A 32 9.10 18.53 -12.39
C ALA A 32 9.83 17.26 -11.92
N ARG A 33 10.97 17.42 -11.25
CA ARG A 33 11.74 16.30 -10.72
C ARG A 33 11.01 15.55 -9.61
N LEU A 34 10.27 16.25 -8.73
CA LEU A 34 9.48 15.62 -7.68
C LEU A 34 8.37 14.76 -8.29
N PHE A 35 7.67 15.26 -9.31
CA PHE A 35 6.64 14.47 -9.98
C PHE A 35 7.22 13.21 -10.65
N LEU A 36 8.43 13.29 -11.21
CA LEU A 36 9.14 12.09 -11.70
C LEU A 36 9.41 11.08 -10.57
N VAL A 37 9.84 11.54 -9.40
CA VAL A 37 10.02 10.68 -8.21
C VAL A 37 8.73 9.93 -7.87
N GLU A 38 7.60 10.63 -7.91
CA GLU A 38 6.28 10.04 -7.61
C GLU A 38 5.90 8.97 -8.64
N LEU A 39 6.05 9.26 -9.95
CA LEU A 39 5.76 8.31 -11.03
C LEU A 39 6.66 7.08 -10.97
N LEU A 40 7.96 7.25 -10.74
CA LEU A 40 8.92 6.15 -10.58
C LEU A 40 8.59 5.28 -9.36
N ALA A 41 8.09 5.88 -8.27
CA ALA A 41 7.65 5.12 -7.10
C ALA A 41 6.43 4.25 -7.43
N PHE A 42 5.47 4.76 -8.21
CA PHE A 42 4.35 3.98 -8.74
C PHE A 42 4.83 2.84 -9.65
N ALA A 43 5.77 3.12 -10.53
CA ALA A 43 6.35 2.15 -11.47
C ALA A 43 7.24 1.08 -10.79
N GLY A 44 7.38 1.11 -9.45
CA GLY A 44 8.26 0.19 -8.73
C GLY A 44 9.77 0.49 -8.90
N GLU A 45 10.12 1.53 -9.65
CA GLU A 45 11.50 1.96 -9.91
C GLU A 45 12.09 2.74 -8.72
N LEU A 46 12.07 2.12 -7.55
CA LEU A 46 12.38 2.78 -6.27
C LEU A 46 13.83 3.32 -6.19
N ARG A 47 14.76 2.72 -6.94
CA ARG A 47 16.15 3.21 -7.02
C ARG A 47 16.19 4.52 -7.80
N GLY A 48 15.60 4.55 -9.00
CA GLY A 48 15.48 5.74 -9.82
C GLY A 48 14.80 6.88 -9.05
N ALA A 49 13.67 6.59 -8.41
CA ALA A 49 12.97 7.54 -7.54
C ALA A 49 13.89 8.13 -6.45
N ALA A 50 14.66 7.29 -5.76
CA ALA A 50 15.61 7.74 -4.73
C ALA A 50 16.76 8.56 -5.30
N ASP A 51 17.22 8.25 -6.50
CA ASP A 51 18.30 8.98 -7.18
C ASP A 51 17.85 10.38 -7.60
N HIS A 52 16.65 10.48 -8.20
CA HIS A 52 16.07 11.79 -8.53
C HIS A 52 15.76 12.60 -7.28
N LEU A 53 15.23 11.98 -6.22
CA LEU A 53 14.94 12.67 -4.96
C LEU A 53 16.19 13.32 -4.34
N ARG A 54 17.38 12.73 -4.50
CA ARG A 54 18.64 13.31 -4.00
C ARG A 54 19.11 14.52 -4.80
N GLN A 55 18.67 14.63 -6.05
CA GLN A 55 19.05 15.72 -6.96
C GLN A 55 18.14 16.94 -6.85
N ILE A 56 17.04 16.86 -6.06
CA ILE A 56 16.17 18.00 -5.86
C ILE A 56 16.84 18.99 -4.92
N ASP A 57 17.14 20.17 -5.45
CA ASP A 57 17.50 21.35 -4.70
C ASP A 57 16.29 22.27 -4.61
N SER A 58 15.99 22.77 -3.42
CA SER A 58 14.78 23.57 -3.17
C SER A 58 15.00 24.53 -2.02
N ASP A 59 14.63 25.79 -2.27
CA ASP A 59 14.66 26.87 -1.28
C ASP A 59 13.51 26.79 -0.26
N ASP A 60 12.56 25.84 -0.42
CA ASP A 60 11.49 25.64 0.56
C ASP A 60 12.07 25.21 1.91
N PRO A 61 11.88 25.99 2.99
CA PRO A 61 12.40 25.65 4.32
C PRO A 61 11.86 24.30 4.84
N ASN A 62 10.73 23.81 4.33
CA ASN A 62 10.14 22.51 4.69
C ASN A 62 10.73 21.35 3.87
N TRP A 63 11.44 21.64 2.77
CA TRP A 63 11.96 20.61 1.88
C TRP A 63 12.79 19.54 2.60
N PRO A 64 13.70 19.85 3.53
CA PRO A 64 14.48 18.82 4.22
C PRO A 64 13.62 17.82 5.01
N ALA A 65 12.47 18.26 5.54
CA ALA A 65 11.53 17.38 6.24
C ALA A 65 10.76 16.52 5.25
N SER A 66 10.27 17.10 4.16
CA SER A 66 9.58 16.42 3.07
C SER A 66 10.47 15.36 2.42
N ALA A 67 11.70 15.71 2.05
CA ALA A 67 12.67 14.78 1.48
C ALA A 67 13.00 13.60 2.43
N ARG A 68 13.04 13.84 3.74
CA ARG A 68 13.18 12.75 4.74
C ARG A 68 11.96 11.83 4.74
N SER A 69 10.75 12.40 4.62
CA SER A 69 9.50 11.64 4.56
C SER A 69 9.46 10.76 3.32
N PHE A 70 9.73 11.31 2.14
CA PHE A 70 9.84 10.55 0.89
C PHE A 70 10.86 9.41 0.98
N ARG A 71 12.07 9.67 1.49
CA ARG A 71 13.07 8.61 1.66
C ARG A 71 12.62 7.49 2.60
N ARG A 72 11.87 7.81 3.65
CA ARG A 72 11.30 6.81 4.58
C ARG A 72 10.24 5.97 3.88
N LEU A 73 9.39 6.60 3.07
CA LEU A 73 8.33 5.95 2.31
C LEU A 73 8.93 4.99 1.27
N LEU A 74 9.86 5.45 0.41
CA LEU A 74 10.55 4.60 -0.56
C LEU A 74 11.27 3.42 0.08
N ARG A 75 11.88 3.63 1.26
CA ARG A 75 12.51 2.53 2.03
C ARG A 75 11.48 1.52 2.55
N ALA A 76 10.31 1.98 2.99
CA ALA A 76 9.26 1.09 3.48
C ALA A 76 8.67 0.27 2.33
N GLU A 77 8.43 0.90 1.16
CA GLU A 77 7.98 0.20 -0.04
C GLU A 77 9.02 -0.81 -0.56
N TRP A 78 10.30 -0.45 -0.57
CA TRP A 78 11.36 -1.39 -0.93
C TRP A 78 11.33 -2.64 -0.02
N ARG A 79 11.11 -2.45 1.28
CA ARG A 79 10.98 -3.57 2.23
C ARG A 79 9.74 -4.41 1.97
N ARG A 80 8.63 -3.78 1.59
CA ARG A 80 7.38 -4.46 1.24
C ARG A 80 7.55 -5.33 0.00
N SER A 81 8.20 -4.79 -1.04
CA SER A 81 8.32 -5.43 -2.35
C SER A 81 9.44 -6.47 -2.41
N PHE A 82 10.60 -6.20 -1.81
CA PHE A 82 11.82 -6.98 -2.06
C PHE A 82 12.45 -7.63 -0.82
N ALA A 83 12.06 -7.26 0.39
CA ALA A 83 12.74 -7.78 1.56
C ALA A 83 12.27 -9.18 1.94
N ASP A 84 13.23 -10.09 2.23
CA ASP A 84 12.95 -11.40 2.81
C ASP A 84 12.61 -11.36 4.31
N ARG A 85 12.48 -10.17 4.84
CA ARG A 85 12.20 -9.97 6.26
C ARG A 85 10.72 -9.83 6.52
N ARG A 86 10.26 -10.47 7.58
CA ARG A 86 8.89 -10.34 8.07
C ARG A 86 8.56 -8.87 8.35
N PRO A 87 7.33 -8.43 8.06
CA PRO A 87 6.85 -7.12 8.48
C PRO A 87 6.89 -7.00 10.00
N VAL A 88 7.06 -5.78 10.48
CA VAL A 88 6.85 -5.49 11.91
C VAL A 88 5.36 -5.58 12.19
N VAL A 89 4.96 -6.30 13.23
CA VAL A 89 3.55 -6.34 13.63
C VAL A 89 3.32 -5.39 14.80
N LEU A 90 2.28 -4.56 14.72
CA LEU A 90 1.95 -3.53 15.69
C LEU A 90 0.56 -3.79 16.30
N PRO A 91 0.46 -3.69 17.66
CA PRO A 91 1.56 -3.83 18.60
C PRO A 91 2.03 -5.28 18.62
N GLY A 92 3.31 -5.50 18.88
CA GLY A 92 3.80 -6.87 19.07
C GLY A 92 3.33 -7.49 20.39
N PRO A 93 3.36 -8.83 20.52
CA PRO A 93 3.79 -9.82 19.54
C PRO A 93 2.74 -10.14 18.46
N ALA A 94 3.18 -10.63 17.30
CA ALA A 94 2.29 -11.00 16.20
C ALA A 94 1.31 -12.12 16.60
N PRO A 95 0.00 -11.98 16.35
CA PRO A 95 -0.99 -13.05 16.55
C PRO A 95 -0.77 -14.23 15.59
N ARG A 96 -1.42 -15.37 15.88
CA ARG A 96 -1.18 -16.63 15.16
C ARG A 96 -1.48 -16.53 13.66
N HIS A 97 -2.61 -15.88 13.29
CA HIS A 97 -2.99 -15.70 11.90
C HIS A 97 -1.96 -14.83 11.14
N ALA A 98 -1.54 -13.69 11.68
CA ALA A 98 -0.56 -12.81 11.04
C ALA A 98 0.80 -13.50 10.85
N ARG A 99 1.22 -14.37 11.80
CA ARG A 99 2.45 -15.16 11.65
C ARG A 99 2.39 -16.17 10.53
N ARG A 100 1.20 -16.66 10.18
CA ARG A 100 0.98 -17.66 9.13
C ARG A 100 0.91 -17.03 7.73
N ARG A 101 0.46 -15.76 7.61
CA ARG A 101 0.38 -15.08 6.31
C ARG A 101 1.75 -14.80 5.70
N TRP A 102 2.77 -14.52 6.50
CA TRP A 102 4.11 -14.31 5.95
C TRP A 102 4.70 -15.54 5.23
N PRO A 103 4.64 -16.77 5.76
CA PRO A 103 5.01 -17.96 5.00
C PRO A 103 4.22 -18.16 3.70
N ALA A 104 2.94 -17.75 3.64
CA ALA A 104 2.15 -17.80 2.41
C ALA A 104 2.76 -16.89 1.32
N ILE A 105 3.10 -15.65 1.67
CA ILE A 105 3.77 -14.72 0.74
C ILE A 105 5.10 -15.30 0.25
N LYS A 106 5.87 -15.89 1.17
CA LYS A 106 7.15 -16.52 0.78
C LYS A 106 6.94 -17.73 -0.13
N ALA A 107 5.96 -18.58 0.16
CA ALA A 107 5.64 -19.75 -0.67
C ALA A 107 5.25 -19.33 -2.10
N LEU A 108 4.46 -18.25 -2.25
CA LEU A 108 4.13 -17.69 -3.57
C LEU A 108 5.37 -17.20 -4.33
N ARG A 109 6.28 -16.50 -3.66
CA ARG A 109 7.54 -16.06 -4.28
C ARG A 109 8.43 -17.22 -4.71
N ASP A 110 8.39 -18.32 -3.97
CA ASP A 110 9.15 -19.54 -4.24
C ASP A 110 8.45 -20.45 -5.27
N GLY A 111 7.32 -20.03 -5.88
CA GLY A 111 6.56 -20.82 -6.86
C GLY A 111 5.85 -22.04 -6.25
N ARG A 112 5.41 -21.97 -4.99
CA ARG A 112 4.73 -23.04 -4.26
C ARG A 112 3.31 -22.63 -3.85
N PRO A 113 2.37 -22.53 -4.82
CA PRO A 113 1.01 -22.01 -4.56
C PRO A 113 0.21 -22.88 -3.59
N GLU A 114 0.33 -24.21 -3.67
CA GLU A 114 -0.35 -25.14 -2.74
C GLU A 114 0.08 -24.92 -1.27
N ASP A 115 1.37 -24.65 -1.04
CA ASP A 115 1.85 -24.33 0.30
C ASP A 115 1.25 -23.00 0.77
N ALA A 116 1.12 -22.02 -0.13
CA ALA A 116 0.54 -20.73 0.18
C ALA A 116 -0.93 -20.88 0.59
N VAL A 117 -1.74 -21.67 -0.13
CA VAL A 117 -3.12 -22.00 0.24
C VAL A 117 -3.18 -22.59 1.64
N ARG A 118 -2.36 -23.61 1.94
CA ARG A 118 -2.34 -24.22 3.29
C ARG A 118 -2.01 -23.23 4.38
N TYR A 119 -1.14 -22.23 4.10
CA TYR A 119 -0.81 -21.19 5.09
C TYR A 119 -1.93 -20.17 5.24
N THR A 120 -2.60 -19.75 4.16
CA THR A 120 -3.74 -18.82 4.24
C THR A 120 -4.93 -19.46 4.94
N ASP A 121 -5.31 -20.69 4.59
CA ASP A 121 -6.39 -21.44 5.25
C ASP A 121 -6.12 -21.61 6.76
N ALA A 122 -4.89 -22.01 7.09
CA ALA A 122 -4.50 -22.14 8.50
C ALA A 122 -4.45 -20.77 9.23
N ALA A 123 -4.26 -19.66 8.53
CA ALA A 123 -4.38 -18.33 9.10
C ALA A 123 -5.84 -17.98 9.33
N ASP A 124 -6.70 -18.19 8.32
CA ASP A 124 -8.12 -17.87 8.37
C ASP A 124 -8.85 -18.65 9.47
N ALA A 125 -8.52 -19.94 9.64
CA ALA A 125 -9.09 -20.78 10.71
C ALA A 125 -8.86 -20.26 12.15
N VAL A 126 -7.96 -19.28 12.34
CA VAL A 126 -7.65 -18.71 13.66
C VAL A 126 -7.67 -17.18 13.66
N THR A 127 -8.18 -16.57 12.59
CA THR A 127 -8.41 -15.14 12.50
C THR A 127 -9.66 -14.78 13.32
N PRO A 128 -9.59 -13.87 14.28
CA PRO A 128 -10.78 -13.42 14.99
C PRO A 128 -11.66 -12.58 14.06
N GLU A 129 -12.97 -12.72 14.22
CA GLU A 129 -13.92 -11.79 13.63
C GLU A 129 -13.79 -10.43 14.32
N VAL A 130 -13.96 -9.38 13.54
CA VAL A 130 -13.97 -8.00 14.04
C VAL A 130 -15.22 -7.28 13.57
N SER A 131 -15.74 -6.41 14.41
CA SER A 131 -16.86 -5.54 14.09
C SER A 131 -16.47 -4.07 14.26
N GLY A 132 -17.24 -3.17 13.66
CA GLY A 132 -16.92 -1.76 13.75
C GLY A 132 -17.69 -0.88 12.78
N PHE A 133 -17.01 0.11 12.23
CA PHE A 133 -17.60 1.07 11.28
C PHE A 133 -16.60 1.42 10.17
N VAL A 134 -17.06 1.47 8.93
CA VAL A 134 -16.39 2.13 7.81
C VAL A 134 -17.18 3.39 7.46
N ASP A 135 -16.59 4.55 7.62
CA ASP A 135 -17.20 5.87 7.38
C ASP A 135 -18.60 6.02 8.05
N GLY A 136 -18.71 5.47 9.26
CA GLY A 136 -19.93 5.51 10.06
C GLY A 136 -20.97 4.43 9.74
N ARG A 137 -20.73 3.58 8.71
CA ARG A 137 -21.58 2.41 8.41
C ARG A 137 -21.10 1.21 9.23
N PRO A 138 -21.97 0.57 10.01
CA PRO A 138 -21.58 -0.58 10.82
C PRO A 138 -21.23 -1.78 9.95
N PHE A 139 -20.33 -2.62 10.45
CA PHE A 139 -20.01 -3.93 9.88
C PHE A 139 -19.82 -4.99 10.95
N ASP A 140 -20.13 -6.23 10.59
CA ASP A 140 -19.64 -7.46 11.21
C ASP A 140 -18.85 -8.22 10.15
N GLY A 141 -17.55 -8.41 10.38
CA GLY A 141 -16.62 -8.94 9.39
C GLY A 141 -15.87 -7.84 8.59
N LEU A 142 -14.56 -7.94 8.59
CA LEU A 142 -13.66 -7.08 7.81
C LEU A 142 -12.43 -7.87 7.38
N ARG A 143 -12.16 -7.87 6.07
CA ARG A 143 -10.93 -8.44 5.53
C ARG A 143 -10.44 -7.67 4.30
N ASP A 144 -9.13 -7.76 4.02
CA ASP A 144 -8.59 -7.41 2.71
C ASP A 144 -9.02 -8.48 1.69
N ALA A 145 -9.35 -8.10 0.47
CA ALA A 145 -9.75 -9.03 -0.60
C ALA A 145 -8.63 -9.96 -1.05
N ASP A 146 -7.37 -9.61 -0.77
CA ASP A 146 -6.20 -10.43 -1.05
C ASP A 146 -5.88 -11.33 0.15
N ASP A 147 -5.85 -12.65 -0.07
CA ASP A 147 -5.61 -13.63 1.00
C ASP A 147 -4.26 -13.46 1.70
N ARG A 148 -3.28 -12.84 1.05
CA ARG A 148 -1.99 -12.52 1.69
C ARG A 148 -2.13 -11.56 2.87
N PHE A 149 -3.13 -10.68 2.82
CA PHE A 149 -3.33 -9.58 3.75
C PHE A 149 -4.66 -9.65 4.51
N ALA A 150 -5.50 -10.63 4.24
CA ALA A 150 -6.90 -10.71 4.65
C ALA A 150 -7.23 -10.20 6.06
N SER A 151 -6.36 -10.43 7.05
CA SER A 151 -6.60 -10.06 8.45
C SER A 151 -5.71 -8.92 8.97
N VAL A 152 -5.04 -8.18 8.08
CA VAL A 152 -4.09 -7.14 8.48
C VAL A 152 -4.19 -5.89 7.61
N LEU A 153 -4.09 -4.73 8.23
CA LEU A 153 -3.84 -3.47 7.54
C LEU A 153 -2.33 -3.30 7.35
N GLU A 154 -1.90 -3.13 6.10
CA GLU A 154 -0.52 -2.72 5.81
C GLU A 154 -0.31 -1.25 6.15
N VAL A 155 0.79 -0.94 6.82
CA VAL A 155 1.15 0.44 7.15
C VAL A 155 2.65 0.70 6.98
N PHE A 156 3.01 1.90 6.58
CA PHE A 156 4.37 2.40 6.59
C PHE A 156 4.55 3.34 7.77
N PHE A 157 5.36 2.94 8.72
CA PHE A 157 5.60 3.67 9.95
C PHE A 157 7.10 3.85 10.19
N ALA A 158 7.54 5.09 10.37
CA ALA A 158 8.94 5.45 10.64
C ALA A 158 9.96 4.82 9.65
N GLY A 159 9.60 4.69 8.36
CA GLY A 159 10.42 4.05 7.33
C GLY A 159 10.49 2.53 7.43
N ARG A 160 9.56 1.92 8.15
CA ARG A 160 9.37 0.47 8.27
C ARG A 160 8.09 0.05 7.57
N TYR A 161 8.10 -1.13 6.97
CA TYR A 161 6.91 -1.84 6.57
C TYR A 161 6.35 -2.61 7.77
N ALA A 162 5.10 -2.38 8.09
CA ALA A 162 4.44 -2.98 9.24
C ALA A 162 3.03 -3.47 8.90
N TRP A 163 2.54 -4.39 9.70
CA TRP A 163 1.17 -4.87 9.72
C TRP A 163 0.49 -4.51 11.02
N VAL A 164 -0.73 -4.05 10.93
CA VAL A 164 -1.65 -3.91 12.06
C VAL A 164 -2.77 -4.94 11.87
N PRO A 165 -2.80 -6.04 12.62
CA PRO A 165 -3.95 -6.95 12.64
C PRO A 165 -5.22 -6.17 12.95
N PHE A 166 -6.35 -6.51 12.28
CA PHE A 166 -7.57 -5.72 12.44
C PHE A 166 -8.07 -5.71 13.90
N GLU A 167 -7.92 -6.79 14.66
CA GLU A 167 -8.25 -6.84 16.08
C GLU A 167 -7.34 -5.96 16.97
N HIS A 168 -6.19 -5.55 16.45
CA HIS A 168 -5.29 -4.59 17.11
C HIS A 168 -5.52 -3.14 16.70
N LEU A 169 -6.34 -2.91 15.69
CA LEU A 169 -6.72 -1.59 15.21
C LEU A 169 -7.87 -1.06 16.07
N ARG A 170 -7.77 0.18 16.53
CA ARG A 170 -8.91 0.90 17.12
C ARG A 170 -9.52 1.87 16.11
N ARG A 171 -8.65 2.55 15.37
CA ARG A 171 -9.07 3.48 14.32
C ARG A 171 -7.93 3.73 13.34
N VAL A 172 -8.25 3.80 12.07
CA VAL A 172 -7.41 4.45 11.07
C VAL A 172 -8.20 5.57 10.41
N THR A 173 -7.58 6.76 10.33
CA THR A 173 -8.14 7.92 9.62
C THR A 173 -7.23 8.23 8.45
N LEU A 174 -7.76 8.08 7.23
CA LEU A 174 -7.06 8.37 5.99
C LEU A 174 -7.24 9.84 5.65
N ARG A 175 -6.13 10.55 5.41
CA ARG A 175 -6.16 11.97 5.04
C ARG A 175 -6.44 12.11 3.53
N PRO A 176 -6.99 13.25 3.08
CA PRO A 176 -7.13 13.52 1.64
C PRO A 176 -5.79 13.43 0.92
N ALA A 177 -5.80 12.91 -0.32
CA ALA A 177 -4.63 12.94 -1.17
C ALA A 177 -4.33 14.37 -1.62
N LEU A 178 -3.07 14.79 -1.54
CA LEU A 178 -2.59 16.11 -1.99
C LEU A 178 -1.80 16.00 -3.30
N GLY A 179 -1.36 14.82 -3.68
CA GLY A 179 -0.60 14.56 -4.88
C GLY A 179 -0.64 13.09 -5.30
N PRO A 180 -0.01 12.75 -6.43
CA PRO A 180 -0.01 11.38 -6.96
C PRO A 180 0.51 10.35 -5.97
N LEU A 181 1.58 10.65 -5.25
CA LEU A 181 2.15 9.71 -4.28
C LEU A 181 1.18 9.36 -3.15
N ASP A 182 0.33 10.29 -2.73
CA ASP A 182 -0.71 10.04 -1.73
C ASP A 182 -1.82 9.12 -2.26
N ALA A 183 -1.98 9.00 -3.58
CA ALA A 183 -2.88 8.03 -4.19
C ALA A 183 -2.35 6.59 -4.07
N ALA A 184 -1.02 6.40 -4.05
CA ALA A 184 -0.42 5.08 -3.77
C ALA A 184 -0.23 4.81 -2.27
N TYR A 185 0.12 5.86 -1.51
CA TYR A 185 0.51 5.76 -0.09
C TYR A 185 -0.18 6.84 0.71
N ARG A 186 -1.42 6.59 1.10
CA ARG A 186 -2.29 7.57 1.76
C ARG A 186 -1.77 7.93 3.15
N PRO A 187 -1.50 9.21 3.43
CA PRO A 187 -1.19 9.63 4.80
C PRO A 187 -2.33 9.28 5.74
N ALA A 188 -1.99 8.71 6.89
CA ALA A 188 -2.98 8.21 7.83
C ALA A 188 -2.56 8.43 9.27
N ARG A 189 -3.55 8.59 10.15
CA ARG A 189 -3.38 8.45 11.59
C ARG A 189 -3.94 7.12 12.04
N VAL A 190 -3.12 6.33 12.68
CA VAL A 190 -3.48 4.99 13.18
C VAL A 190 -3.51 5.01 14.70
N ARG A 191 -4.63 4.57 15.29
CA ARG A 191 -4.78 4.32 16.71
C ARG A 191 -4.94 2.83 16.94
N LEU A 192 -4.11 2.29 17.81
CA LEU A 192 -4.12 0.90 18.20
C LEU A 192 -5.10 0.62 19.36
N ALA A 193 -5.51 -0.62 19.52
CA ALA A 193 -6.34 -1.05 20.65
C ALA A 193 -5.66 -0.82 22.00
N THR A 194 -4.33 -0.73 22.04
CA THR A 194 -3.55 -0.34 23.24
C THR A 194 -3.70 1.10 23.66
N GLY A 195 -4.26 1.95 22.77
CA GLY A 195 -4.35 3.39 22.95
C GLY A 195 -3.20 4.18 22.29
N ASP A 196 -2.14 3.50 21.86
CA ASP A 196 -1.03 4.15 21.14
C ASP A 196 -1.50 4.71 19.82
N GLU A 197 -0.98 5.89 19.43
CA GLU A 197 -1.26 6.53 18.14
C GLU A 197 0.02 6.90 17.42
N PHE A 198 -0.03 6.83 16.09
CA PHE A 198 1.07 7.30 15.25
C PHE A 198 0.58 7.81 13.89
N ASP A 199 1.35 8.68 13.27
CA ASP A 199 1.19 9.07 11.87
C ASP A 199 2.03 8.14 10.99
N GLY A 200 1.45 7.71 9.86
CA GLY A 200 2.08 6.83 8.88
C GLY A 200 1.42 6.95 7.52
N HIS A 201 1.67 5.97 6.66
CA HIS A 201 1.02 5.86 5.36
C HIS A 201 0.42 4.47 5.21
N VAL A 202 -0.76 4.41 4.60
CA VAL A 202 -1.41 3.17 4.21
C VAL A 202 -1.22 2.99 2.71
N PRO A 203 -0.56 1.91 2.24
CA PRO A 203 -0.48 1.62 0.82
C PRO A 203 -1.87 1.31 0.28
N LEU A 204 -2.27 1.97 -0.80
CA LEU A 204 -3.57 1.83 -1.44
C LEU A 204 -3.53 0.97 -2.71
N VAL A 205 -2.35 0.52 -3.11
CA VAL A 205 -2.13 -0.33 -4.29
C VAL A 205 -1.49 -1.63 -3.84
N TYR A 206 -1.93 -2.75 -4.42
CA TYR A 206 -1.36 -4.07 -4.11
C TYR A 206 0.09 -4.20 -4.61
N PRO A 207 0.96 -4.97 -3.91
CA PRO A 207 2.32 -5.20 -4.37
C PRO A 207 2.35 -5.88 -5.73
N GLY A 208 3.16 -5.36 -6.66
CA GLY A 208 3.30 -5.89 -8.00
C GLY A 208 2.31 -5.30 -9.03
N SER A 209 1.37 -4.45 -8.62
CA SER A 209 0.39 -3.86 -9.56
C SER A 209 1.02 -3.00 -10.65
N HIS A 210 2.22 -2.48 -10.44
CA HIS A 210 2.98 -1.74 -11.47
C HIS A 210 3.38 -2.59 -12.67
N GLU A 211 3.33 -3.93 -12.55
CA GLU A 211 3.57 -4.88 -13.65
C GLU A 211 2.29 -5.13 -14.49
N ALA A 212 1.14 -4.68 -14.00
CA ALA A 212 -0.13 -4.78 -14.71
C ALA A 212 -0.32 -3.62 -15.69
N ASP A 213 -1.25 -3.81 -16.63
CA ASP A 213 -1.57 -2.81 -17.63
C ASP A 213 -2.63 -1.81 -17.15
N GLY A 214 -2.57 -0.60 -17.71
CA GLY A 214 -3.62 0.40 -17.65
C GLY A 214 -3.98 0.83 -16.21
N VAL A 215 -5.26 0.88 -15.94
CA VAL A 215 -5.86 1.40 -14.69
C VAL A 215 -5.45 0.64 -13.43
N PHE A 216 -5.08 -0.64 -13.57
CA PHE A 216 -4.59 -1.46 -12.47
C PHE A 216 -3.21 -1.00 -11.98
N ALA A 217 -2.32 -0.63 -12.91
CA ALA A 217 -0.96 -0.17 -12.56
C ALA A 217 -0.97 1.03 -11.60
N VAL A 218 -1.98 1.89 -11.75
CA VAL A 218 -2.13 3.11 -10.92
C VAL A 218 -3.19 2.97 -9.82
N GLY A 219 -3.79 1.79 -9.68
CA GLY A 219 -4.72 1.48 -8.59
C GLY A 219 -6.11 2.08 -8.71
N LEU A 220 -6.54 2.46 -9.93
CA LEU A 220 -7.89 2.97 -10.18
C LEU A 220 -8.96 1.88 -10.18
N GLU A 221 -8.58 0.66 -10.54
CA GLU A 221 -9.42 -0.53 -10.50
C GLU A 221 -8.71 -1.67 -9.77
N THR A 222 -9.47 -2.70 -9.44
CA THR A 222 -8.96 -3.92 -8.79
C THR A 222 -9.38 -5.14 -9.59
N ASP A 223 -8.44 -6.04 -9.85
CA ASP A 223 -8.72 -7.37 -10.35
C ASP A 223 -8.32 -8.42 -9.32
N ARG A 224 -9.10 -9.52 -9.26
CA ARG A 224 -8.83 -10.67 -8.40
C ARG A 224 -8.37 -11.84 -9.26
N VAL A 225 -7.19 -12.32 -8.99
CA VAL A 225 -6.57 -13.43 -9.72
C VAL A 225 -6.28 -14.59 -8.78
N CYS A 226 -6.45 -15.81 -9.28
CA CYS A 226 -6.12 -17.04 -8.57
C CYS A 226 -5.12 -17.84 -9.43
N PRO A 227 -3.84 -17.42 -9.49
CA PRO A 227 -2.86 -18.08 -10.35
C PRO A 227 -2.52 -19.46 -9.80
N ASP A 228 -2.45 -20.45 -10.70
CA ASP A 228 -1.97 -21.82 -10.40
C ASP A 228 -2.69 -22.48 -9.21
N ASP A 229 -4.00 -22.27 -9.08
CA ASP A 229 -4.81 -22.75 -7.94
C ASP A 229 -4.28 -22.31 -6.57
N GLY A 230 -3.58 -21.19 -6.54
CA GLY A 230 -3.08 -20.54 -5.33
C GLY A 230 -4.16 -19.76 -4.58
N PRO A 231 -3.80 -19.07 -3.50
CA PRO A 231 -4.72 -18.18 -2.82
C PRO A 231 -5.12 -16.99 -3.72
N ILE A 232 -6.28 -16.41 -3.45
CA ILE A 232 -6.74 -15.20 -4.17
C ILE A 232 -5.74 -14.09 -3.94
N ARG A 233 -5.27 -13.50 -5.03
CA ARG A 233 -4.44 -12.30 -5.03
C ARG A 233 -5.15 -11.18 -5.76
N CYS A 234 -4.88 -9.96 -5.33
CA CYS A 234 -5.41 -8.78 -6.00
C CYS A 234 -4.31 -8.00 -6.70
N VAL A 235 -4.69 -7.37 -7.80
CA VAL A 235 -3.88 -6.44 -8.60
C VAL A 235 -4.65 -5.13 -8.71
N GLY A 236 -3.98 -4.01 -8.61
CA GLY A 236 -4.61 -2.69 -8.65
C GLY A 236 -4.82 -2.08 -7.28
N GLY A 237 -5.91 -1.34 -7.12
CA GLY A 237 -6.29 -0.67 -5.88
C GLY A 237 -6.63 -1.66 -4.76
N LYS A 238 -6.33 -1.30 -3.52
CA LYS A 238 -6.71 -2.13 -2.38
C LYS A 238 -8.20 -2.14 -2.15
N LEU A 239 -8.74 -3.34 -1.94
CA LEU A 239 -10.15 -3.62 -1.75
C LEU A 239 -10.37 -4.30 -0.40
N LEU A 240 -11.32 -3.78 0.37
CA LEU A 240 -11.80 -4.42 1.59
C LEU A 240 -13.10 -5.17 1.27
N LEU A 241 -13.28 -6.33 1.90
CA LEU A 241 -14.55 -7.03 1.99
C LEU A 241 -15.12 -6.75 3.38
N VAL A 242 -16.30 -6.17 3.41
CA VAL A 242 -16.94 -5.62 4.62
C VAL A 242 -18.30 -6.29 4.84
N GLY A 243 -18.53 -6.75 6.07
CA GLY A 243 -19.77 -7.43 6.44
C GLY A 243 -19.83 -8.88 6.00
N ASP A 244 -20.87 -9.60 6.44
CA ASP A 244 -21.07 -11.03 6.18
C ASP A 244 -21.26 -11.36 4.69
N GLU A 245 -21.85 -10.43 3.93
CA GLU A 245 -22.03 -10.57 2.47
C GLU A 245 -20.76 -10.23 1.69
N GLY A 246 -19.74 -9.67 2.35
CA GLY A 246 -18.48 -9.30 1.74
C GLY A 246 -18.57 -8.14 0.75
N ASP A 247 -19.29 -7.09 1.13
CA ASP A 247 -19.42 -5.88 0.35
C ASP A 247 -18.03 -5.32 -0.01
N GLU A 248 -17.82 -5.04 -1.29
CA GLU A 248 -16.56 -4.54 -1.80
C GLU A 248 -16.43 -3.03 -1.55
N VAL A 249 -15.43 -2.64 -0.78
CA VAL A 249 -15.15 -1.24 -0.47
C VAL A 249 -13.70 -0.90 -0.84
N PRO A 250 -13.49 -0.06 -1.88
CA PRO A 250 -12.16 0.41 -2.22
C PRO A 250 -11.53 1.19 -1.05
N LEU A 251 -10.35 0.76 -0.60
CA LEU A 251 -9.67 1.42 0.52
C LEU A 251 -9.35 2.90 0.22
N ALA A 252 -9.18 3.23 -1.05
CA ALA A 252 -8.94 4.60 -1.52
C ALA A 252 -10.13 5.54 -1.25
N GLU A 253 -11.35 5.01 -1.17
CA GLU A 253 -12.58 5.76 -0.91
C GLU A 253 -12.88 5.93 0.58
N CYS A 254 -12.26 5.09 1.43
CA CYS A 254 -12.44 5.16 2.87
C CYS A 254 -11.80 6.44 3.46
N ARG A 255 -12.48 7.03 4.43
CA ARG A 255 -11.95 8.12 5.26
C ARG A 255 -11.55 7.62 6.64
N MET A 256 -12.33 6.69 7.18
CA MET A 256 -12.14 6.19 8.53
C MET A 256 -12.62 4.75 8.66
N ILE A 257 -11.80 3.93 9.30
CA ILE A 257 -12.19 2.58 9.74
C ILE A 257 -12.01 2.54 11.26
N GLU A 258 -13.05 2.13 11.97
CA GLU A 258 -13.05 1.93 13.42
C GLU A 258 -13.35 0.47 13.73
N VAL A 259 -12.55 -0.15 14.60
CA VAL A 259 -12.73 -1.52 15.09
C VAL A 259 -13.05 -1.47 16.58
N ARG A 260 -14.00 -2.29 17.03
CA ARG A 260 -14.46 -2.37 18.44
C ARG A 260 -13.67 -3.36 19.27
#